data_4b812e42f0ce2b05ffa65300f49ad9e6
#
_entry.id   4b812e42f0ce2b05ffa65300f49ad9e6
#
_cell.length_a   1.000
_cell.length_b   1.000
_cell.length_c   1.000
_cell.angle_alpha   90.00
_cell.angle_beta   90.00
_cell.angle_gamma   90.00
#
_symmetry.space_group_name_H-M   'P 1'
#
loop_
_entity.id
_entity.type
_entity.pdbx_description
1 polymer ?
#
loop_
_entity_poly.entity_id
_entity_poly.type
_entity_poly.pdbx_seq_one_letter_code
_entity_poly.pdbx_strand_id
1 'polypeptide(L)'
;MKIEKKRRVVITGLGTVNPTGNTVAESWAAVKAGRCAVGTITAFDTTDFKVKLAAEVKDFDPAERIDRREARKMARFTQFAVAAADEAIHDSGIALENIDHTRFGVILSSGIGGLPTIEEEHTRGQQRGFEKVSPYFVPMSIGNMAAGQVAIRFGLQGMCSCPTTACAGGTNAIGDAFHRIRDGYEDRMLCGGSESCISPLGVGGFASMKALCTADDPARASIPFDAWRSGFVMGEGSGVLLLEELETAKERGAKIYAEVVGYGANCDAYHFTAPAPGGAGGASCMRLALADGGVEPEQIGYINAHGTSTHLNDSCETAAIKSVFGSHAYELAVSSTKSMTGHLLGGAGGVEGVFTALALHDAFLPATVNLQEPDPELDLDYIPNQGRALQVDYAMSDSLGFGGHNACVVFKRWEE
;
A
#
# COMPACT_ATOMS: atom_id res chain seq x y z
N MET A 1 17.59 -21.46 24.02
CA MET A 1 16.42 -21.40 23.13
C MET A 1 16.80 -22.17 21.88
N LYS A 2 16.14 -23.30 21.56
CA LYS A 2 16.36 -23.97 20.26
C LYS A 2 15.89 -22.97 19.20
N ILE A 3 16.75 -22.64 18.23
CA ILE A 3 16.33 -21.92 17.02
C ILE A 3 15.40 -22.91 16.29
N GLU A 4 14.10 -22.77 16.50
CA GLU A 4 13.12 -23.48 15.68
C GLU A 4 13.31 -23.04 14.25
N LYS A 5 13.18 -23.96 13.29
CA LYS A 5 13.29 -23.67 11.86
C LYS A 5 12.28 -22.57 11.52
N LYS A 6 12.75 -21.44 10.97
CA LYS A 6 11.87 -20.37 10.49
C LYS A 6 10.78 -20.95 9.59
N ARG A 7 9.52 -20.57 9.82
CA ARG A 7 8.38 -21.02 9.02
C ARG A 7 8.31 -20.26 7.70
N ARG A 8 7.82 -20.91 6.67
CA ARG A 8 7.53 -20.27 5.38
C ARG A 8 6.16 -19.59 5.46
N VAL A 9 6.04 -18.45 4.78
CA VAL A 9 4.83 -17.60 4.84
C VAL A 9 4.31 -17.32 3.44
N VAL A 10 3.07 -17.68 3.19
CA VAL A 10 2.44 -17.57 1.88
C VAL A 10 1.23 -16.63 1.90
N ILE A 11 0.90 -16.08 0.74
CA ILE A 11 -0.26 -15.22 0.52
C ILE A 11 -1.39 -16.10 -0.01
N THR A 12 -2.46 -16.23 0.76
CA THR A 12 -3.61 -17.08 0.42
C THR A 12 -4.87 -16.31 0.09
N GLY A 13 -4.93 -15.02 0.39
CA GLY A 13 -6.06 -14.17 0.07
C GLY A 13 -5.66 -12.73 -0.19
N LEU A 14 -6.36 -12.09 -1.11
CA LEU A 14 -6.16 -10.70 -1.53
C LEU A 14 -7.48 -9.94 -1.47
N GLY A 15 -7.43 -8.68 -1.07
CA GLY A 15 -8.57 -7.77 -1.11
C GLY A 15 -8.13 -6.33 -1.33
N THR A 16 -8.92 -5.57 -2.07
CA THR A 16 -8.64 -4.16 -2.30
C THR A 16 -9.87 -3.34 -2.63
N VAL A 17 -9.85 -2.11 -2.20
CA VAL A 17 -10.72 -1.02 -2.67
C VAL A 17 -9.79 0.14 -2.98
N ASN A 18 -9.68 0.54 -4.23
CA ASN A 18 -8.79 1.63 -4.63
C ASN A 18 -9.34 2.34 -5.88
N PRO A 19 -8.75 3.46 -6.34
CA PRO A 19 -9.31 4.23 -7.45
C PRO A 19 -9.47 3.46 -8.77
N THR A 20 -8.75 2.34 -8.95
CA THR A 20 -8.85 1.53 -10.17
C THR A 20 -9.95 0.47 -10.11
N GLY A 21 -10.53 0.18 -8.92
CA GLY A 21 -11.63 -0.77 -8.74
C GLY A 21 -11.95 -1.05 -7.28
N ASN A 22 -13.16 -1.51 -7.00
CA ASN A 22 -13.67 -1.83 -5.68
C ASN A 22 -13.47 -3.31 -5.28
N THR A 23 -12.84 -4.08 -6.17
CA THR A 23 -12.45 -5.47 -5.98
C THR A 23 -11.07 -5.73 -6.58
N VAL A 24 -10.42 -6.82 -6.16
CA VAL A 24 -9.15 -7.26 -6.74
C VAL A 24 -9.28 -7.51 -8.24
N ALA A 25 -10.36 -8.15 -8.68
CA ALA A 25 -10.59 -8.47 -10.08
C ALA A 25 -10.72 -7.21 -10.95
N GLU A 26 -11.54 -6.24 -10.52
CA GLU A 26 -11.71 -4.96 -11.22
C GLU A 26 -10.42 -4.16 -11.27
N SER A 27 -9.77 -4.05 -10.13
CA SER A 27 -8.53 -3.29 -9.98
C SER A 27 -7.41 -3.86 -10.83
N TRP A 28 -7.21 -5.19 -10.78
CA TRP A 28 -6.19 -5.86 -11.57
C TRP A 28 -6.46 -5.79 -13.09
N ALA A 29 -7.73 -5.90 -13.50
CA ALA A 29 -8.10 -5.69 -14.91
C ALA A 29 -7.79 -4.27 -15.38
N ALA A 30 -8.05 -3.27 -14.54
CA ALA A 30 -7.72 -1.87 -14.84
C ALA A 30 -6.21 -1.63 -14.91
N VAL A 31 -5.45 -2.22 -13.98
CA VAL A 31 -3.98 -2.13 -13.95
C VAL A 31 -3.36 -2.79 -15.18
N LYS A 32 -3.85 -3.98 -15.57
CA LYS A 32 -3.40 -4.65 -16.82
C LYS A 32 -3.72 -3.84 -18.06
N ALA A 33 -4.82 -3.11 -18.05
CA ALA A 33 -5.22 -2.21 -19.14
C ALA A 33 -4.50 -0.84 -19.11
N GLY A 34 -3.66 -0.56 -18.12
CA GLY A 34 -2.98 0.72 -17.98
C GLY A 34 -3.93 1.90 -17.71
N ARG A 35 -5.05 1.66 -17.02
CA ARG A 35 -6.08 2.69 -16.78
C ARG A 35 -5.67 3.61 -15.64
N CYS A 36 -5.39 4.88 -15.94
CA CYS A 36 -5.18 5.93 -14.96
C CYS A 36 -6.53 6.32 -14.30
N ALA A 37 -6.59 6.33 -12.97
CA ALA A 37 -7.78 6.68 -12.21
C ALA A 37 -7.74 8.11 -11.63
N VAL A 38 -6.73 8.90 -11.99
CA VAL A 38 -6.63 10.32 -11.62
C VAL A 38 -7.75 11.10 -12.30
N GLY A 39 -8.41 11.96 -11.55
CA GLY A 39 -9.48 12.82 -12.05
C GLY A 39 -9.68 14.05 -11.17
N THR A 40 -10.65 14.88 -11.55
CA THR A 40 -11.01 16.06 -10.76
C THR A 40 -11.54 15.63 -9.39
N ILE A 41 -11.08 16.32 -8.34
CA ILE A 41 -11.57 16.13 -6.97
C ILE A 41 -13.07 16.45 -6.93
N THR A 42 -13.86 15.50 -6.39
CA THR A 42 -15.30 15.66 -6.21
C THR A 42 -15.72 15.63 -4.74
N ALA A 43 -14.80 15.24 -3.84
CA ALA A 43 -15.07 15.15 -2.40
C ALA A 43 -15.36 16.51 -1.74
N PHE A 44 -14.84 17.61 -2.31
CA PHE A 44 -15.06 18.97 -1.81
C PHE A 44 -14.88 20.01 -2.93
N ASP A 45 -15.32 21.24 -2.69
CA ASP A 45 -15.12 22.36 -3.64
C ASP A 45 -13.65 22.80 -3.68
N THR A 46 -13.04 22.67 -4.84
CA THR A 46 -11.64 23.04 -5.08
C THR A 46 -11.44 24.41 -5.71
N THR A 47 -12.48 25.27 -5.76
CA THR A 47 -12.41 26.58 -6.46
C THR A 47 -11.19 27.38 -6.03
N ASP A 48 -10.89 27.45 -4.73
CA ASP A 48 -9.78 28.19 -4.17
C ASP A 48 -8.46 27.40 -4.05
N PHE A 49 -8.41 26.15 -4.52
CA PHE A 49 -7.22 25.31 -4.49
C PHE A 49 -6.47 25.39 -5.80
N LYS A 50 -5.12 25.34 -5.74
CA LYS A 50 -4.27 25.13 -6.92
C LYS A 50 -4.30 23.67 -7.38
N VAL A 51 -4.44 22.74 -6.44
CA VAL A 51 -4.54 21.30 -6.70
C VAL A 51 -6.00 20.98 -7.02
N LYS A 52 -6.24 20.43 -8.21
CA LYS A 52 -7.57 20.11 -8.71
C LYS A 52 -7.81 18.61 -8.87
N LEU A 53 -6.74 17.81 -8.83
CA LEU A 53 -6.77 16.40 -9.19
C LEU A 53 -6.44 15.52 -7.97
N ALA A 54 -7.13 14.38 -7.90
CA ALA A 54 -6.86 13.28 -6.99
C ALA A 54 -7.30 11.96 -7.63
N ALA A 55 -6.91 10.84 -7.04
CA ALA A 55 -7.41 9.52 -7.39
C ALA A 55 -8.40 9.08 -6.30
N GLU A 56 -9.68 9.36 -6.53
CA GLU A 56 -10.77 9.02 -5.61
C GLU A 56 -11.34 7.63 -5.92
N VAL A 57 -11.72 6.90 -4.88
CA VAL A 57 -12.52 5.68 -5.02
C VAL A 57 -13.93 6.05 -5.48
N LYS A 58 -14.36 5.50 -6.60
CA LYS A 58 -15.68 5.73 -7.22
C LYS A 58 -16.64 4.58 -6.90
N ASP A 59 -17.93 4.90 -6.87
CA ASP A 59 -19.03 3.94 -6.78
C ASP A 59 -18.93 2.92 -5.62
N PHE A 60 -18.26 3.29 -4.53
CA PHE A 60 -18.14 2.45 -3.34
C PHE A 60 -19.36 2.61 -2.43
N ASP A 61 -20.19 1.57 -2.35
CA ASP A 61 -21.24 1.46 -1.33
C ASP A 61 -20.76 0.51 -0.21
N PRO A 62 -20.45 1.01 0.98
CA PRO A 62 -20.06 0.14 2.09
C PRO A 62 -21.15 -0.88 2.45
N ALA A 63 -22.43 -0.62 2.11
CA ALA A 63 -23.54 -1.51 2.44
C ALA A 63 -23.52 -2.84 1.66
N GLU A 64 -22.73 -2.95 0.61
CA GLU A 64 -22.54 -4.22 -0.10
C GLU A 64 -21.78 -5.26 0.73
N ARG A 65 -20.94 -4.81 1.67
CA ARG A 65 -20.07 -5.67 2.50
C ARG A 65 -20.21 -5.44 4.01
N ILE A 66 -20.76 -4.32 4.43
CA ILE A 66 -20.84 -3.89 5.83
C ILE A 66 -22.29 -3.56 6.17
N ASP A 67 -22.80 -4.04 7.31
CA ASP A 67 -24.13 -3.60 7.78
C ASP A 67 -24.21 -2.07 7.82
N ARG A 68 -25.31 -1.50 7.32
CA ARG A 68 -25.48 -0.04 7.22
C ARG A 68 -25.38 0.70 8.54
N ARG A 69 -25.77 0.07 9.66
CA ARG A 69 -25.69 0.70 11.00
C ARG A 69 -24.25 0.69 11.50
N GLU A 70 -23.51 -0.38 11.23
CA GLU A 70 -22.10 -0.47 11.56
C GLU A 70 -21.24 0.46 10.69
N ALA A 71 -21.50 0.53 9.39
CA ALA A 71 -20.79 1.44 8.48
C ALA A 71 -20.86 2.92 8.92
N ARG A 72 -22.02 3.34 9.49
CA ARG A 72 -22.19 4.71 10.02
C ARG A 72 -21.32 5.04 11.24
N LYS A 73 -20.76 4.04 11.90
CA LYS A 73 -19.85 4.19 13.06
C LYS A 73 -18.38 4.16 12.66
N MET A 74 -18.10 4.03 11.36
CA MET A 74 -16.77 3.90 10.79
C MET A 74 -16.45 5.09 9.89
N ALA A 75 -15.24 5.65 10.02
CA ALA A 75 -14.72 6.58 9.02
C ALA A 75 -14.47 5.85 7.69
N ARG A 76 -14.40 6.59 6.58
CA ARG A 76 -14.26 6.04 5.22
C ARG A 76 -13.05 5.12 5.08
N PHE A 77 -11.87 5.50 5.64
CA PHE A 77 -10.70 4.62 5.60
C PHE A 77 -10.93 3.28 6.31
N THR A 78 -11.70 3.27 7.40
CA THR A 78 -12.08 2.03 8.11
C THR A 78 -13.04 1.20 7.28
N GLN A 79 -13.99 1.83 6.58
CA GLN A 79 -14.91 1.13 5.67
C GLN A 79 -14.15 0.44 4.53
N PHE A 80 -13.17 1.11 3.93
CA PHE A 80 -12.30 0.51 2.92
C PHE A 80 -11.52 -0.69 3.47
N ALA A 81 -10.92 -0.54 4.67
CA ALA A 81 -10.17 -1.62 5.31
C ALA A 81 -11.03 -2.86 5.57
N VAL A 82 -12.25 -2.67 6.10
CA VAL A 82 -13.18 -3.77 6.37
C VAL A 82 -13.64 -4.44 5.08
N ALA A 83 -13.93 -3.66 4.03
CA ALA A 83 -14.34 -4.20 2.74
C ALA A 83 -13.21 -5.00 2.05
N ALA A 84 -11.99 -4.49 2.07
CA ALA A 84 -10.82 -5.20 1.54
C ALA A 84 -10.47 -6.46 2.36
N ALA A 85 -10.58 -6.39 3.69
CA ALA A 85 -10.36 -7.56 4.54
C ALA A 85 -11.43 -8.64 4.31
N ASP A 86 -12.70 -8.25 4.12
CA ASP A 86 -13.79 -9.16 3.77
C ASP A 86 -13.50 -9.89 2.46
N GLU A 87 -13.04 -9.17 1.43
CA GLU A 87 -12.63 -9.78 0.16
C GLU A 87 -11.45 -10.74 0.35
N ALA A 88 -10.40 -10.35 1.08
CA ALA A 88 -9.23 -11.20 1.31
C ALA A 88 -9.57 -12.50 2.03
N ILE A 89 -10.47 -12.46 3.02
CA ILE A 89 -10.97 -13.64 3.73
C ILE A 89 -11.75 -14.55 2.77
N HIS A 90 -12.70 -13.99 2.00
CA HIS A 90 -13.48 -14.76 1.03
C HIS A 90 -12.61 -15.38 -0.05
N ASP A 91 -11.68 -14.61 -0.60
CA ASP A 91 -10.74 -15.06 -1.64
C ASP A 91 -9.85 -16.20 -1.15
N SER A 92 -9.45 -16.18 0.12
CA SER A 92 -8.64 -17.25 0.73
C SER A 92 -9.37 -18.57 0.91
N GLY A 93 -10.71 -18.56 0.88
CA GLY A 93 -11.55 -19.74 1.16
C GLY A 93 -11.44 -20.26 2.60
N ILE A 94 -10.94 -19.47 3.55
CA ILE A 94 -10.77 -19.90 4.94
C ILE A 94 -12.11 -20.00 5.66
N ALA A 95 -12.33 -21.15 6.34
CA ALA A 95 -13.50 -21.35 7.20
C ALA A 95 -13.16 -20.88 8.62
N LEU A 96 -13.61 -19.67 8.97
CA LEU A 96 -13.27 -19.03 10.25
C LEU A 96 -13.71 -19.82 11.47
N GLU A 97 -14.79 -20.60 11.38
CA GLU A 97 -15.28 -21.45 12.46
C GLU A 97 -14.35 -22.61 12.82
N ASN A 98 -13.36 -22.93 11.96
CA ASN A 98 -12.47 -24.08 12.12
C ASN A 98 -11.03 -23.72 12.48
N ILE A 99 -10.79 -22.46 12.91
CA ILE A 99 -9.44 -21.98 13.20
C ILE A 99 -9.28 -21.53 14.65
N ASP A 100 -8.03 -21.46 15.12
CA ASP A 100 -7.70 -20.80 16.37
C ASP A 100 -7.61 -19.29 16.16
N HIS A 101 -8.64 -18.55 16.59
CA HIS A 101 -8.73 -17.11 16.48
C HIS A 101 -7.64 -16.38 17.28
N THR A 102 -7.08 -16.99 18.32
CA THR A 102 -6.01 -16.38 19.13
C THR A 102 -4.66 -16.35 18.39
N ARG A 103 -4.57 -17.11 17.30
CA ARG A 103 -3.39 -17.19 16.44
C ARG A 103 -3.61 -16.53 15.06
N PHE A 104 -4.66 -15.73 14.95
CA PHE A 104 -4.95 -14.96 13.75
C PHE A 104 -5.02 -13.47 14.11
N GLY A 105 -4.03 -12.70 13.64
CA GLY A 105 -3.89 -11.29 13.94
C GLY A 105 -4.22 -10.37 12.77
N VAL A 106 -4.16 -9.05 13.05
CA VAL A 106 -4.44 -7.98 12.08
C VAL A 106 -3.40 -6.87 12.25
N ILE A 107 -2.67 -6.54 11.19
CA ILE A 107 -1.78 -5.35 11.14
C ILE A 107 -2.18 -4.51 9.93
N LEU A 108 -2.88 -3.40 10.16
CA LEU A 108 -3.28 -2.48 9.08
C LEU A 108 -2.81 -1.07 9.38
N SER A 109 -2.05 -0.51 8.47
CA SER A 109 -1.54 0.86 8.56
C SER A 109 -2.59 1.89 8.17
N SER A 110 -2.50 3.06 8.77
CA SER A 110 -3.03 4.31 8.25
C SER A 110 -2.05 5.44 8.59
N GLY A 111 -1.78 6.31 7.64
CA GLY A 111 -0.84 7.42 7.84
C GLY A 111 -1.45 8.55 8.67
N ILE A 112 -2.72 8.86 8.45
CA ILE A 112 -3.40 10.02 9.07
C ILE A 112 -4.67 9.61 9.81
N GLY A 113 -5.30 8.50 9.46
CA GLY A 113 -6.56 8.07 10.06
C GLY A 113 -7.77 8.86 9.58
N GLY A 114 -8.71 9.15 10.49
CA GLY A 114 -10.00 9.76 10.16
C GLY A 114 -9.96 11.28 10.01
N LEU A 115 -9.02 11.84 9.24
CA LEU A 115 -8.89 13.29 9.06
C LEU A 115 -10.19 13.98 8.59
N PRO A 116 -10.94 13.47 7.60
CA PRO A 116 -12.24 14.08 7.23
C PRO A 116 -13.24 14.13 8.39
N THR A 117 -13.27 13.08 9.21
CA THR A 117 -14.11 13.05 10.42
C THR A 117 -13.70 14.14 11.42
N ILE A 118 -12.40 14.38 11.58
CA ILE A 118 -11.89 15.46 12.46
C ILE A 118 -12.36 16.82 11.95
N GLU A 119 -12.26 17.07 10.64
CA GLU A 119 -12.73 18.32 10.02
C GLU A 119 -14.23 18.55 10.22
N GLU A 120 -15.04 17.54 9.93
CA GLU A 120 -16.50 17.59 10.06
C GLU A 120 -16.93 17.83 11.50
N GLU A 121 -16.38 17.07 12.44
CA GLU A 121 -16.76 17.16 13.85
C GLU A 121 -16.21 18.43 14.52
N HIS A 122 -15.05 18.93 14.09
CA HIS A 122 -14.56 20.24 14.51
C HIS A 122 -15.51 21.35 14.06
N THR A 123 -15.94 21.34 12.80
CA THR A 123 -16.93 22.31 12.29
C THR A 123 -18.25 22.23 13.04
N ARG A 124 -18.74 21.01 13.29
CA ARG A 124 -19.95 20.79 14.11
C ARG A 124 -19.79 21.33 15.53
N GLY A 125 -18.64 21.08 16.16
CA GLY A 125 -18.32 21.56 17.51
C GLY A 125 -18.31 23.08 17.59
N GLN A 126 -17.73 23.77 16.61
CA GLN A 126 -17.75 25.24 16.54
C GLN A 126 -19.17 25.81 16.39
N GLN A 127 -20.02 25.15 15.61
CA GLN A 127 -21.37 25.63 15.35
C GLN A 127 -22.38 25.33 16.50
N ARG A 128 -22.20 24.19 17.20
CA ARG A 128 -23.22 23.64 18.13
C ARG A 128 -22.69 23.43 19.54
N GLY A 129 -21.39 23.64 19.79
CA GLY A 129 -20.69 23.30 21.03
C GLY A 129 -20.02 21.92 20.96
N PHE A 130 -18.82 21.83 21.50
CA PHE A 130 -17.97 20.62 21.39
C PHE A 130 -18.52 19.38 22.12
N GLU A 131 -19.45 19.56 23.05
CA GLU A 131 -20.18 18.43 23.67
C GLU A 131 -21.26 17.83 22.74
N LYS A 132 -21.49 18.40 21.56
CA LYS A 132 -22.46 17.95 20.54
C LYS A 132 -21.80 17.22 19.36
N VAL A 133 -20.50 16.95 19.42
CA VAL A 133 -19.82 16.09 18.45
C VAL A 133 -20.34 14.65 18.54
N SER A 134 -20.12 13.87 17.49
CA SER A 134 -20.56 12.48 17.45
C SER A 134 -19.99 11.67 18.61
N PRO A 135 -20.79 10.79 19.27
CA PRO A 135 -20.23 9.84 20.25
C PRO A 135 -19.23 8.85 19.64
N TYR A 136 -19.21 8.73 18.32
CA TYR A 136 -18.25 7.90 17.58
C TYR A 136 -17.03 8.68 17.10
N PHE A 137 -16.93 9.99 17.41
CA PHE A 137 -15.83 10.84 16.94
C PHE A 137 -14.44 10.24 17.20
N VAL A 138 -14.16 9.86 18.44
CA VAL A 138 -12.83 9.32 18.79
C VAL A 138 -12.56 8.00 18.07
N PRO A 139 -13.43 6.97 18.09
CA PRO A 139 -13.21 5.76 17.31
C PRO A 139 -13.09 5.99 15.80
N MET A 140 -13.78 6.96 15.24
CA MET A 140 -13.69 7.26 13.81
C MET A 140 -12.42 8.05 13.44
N SER A 141 -11.78 8.73 14.41
CA SER A 141 -10.62 9.59 14.17
C SER A 141 -9.28 8.83 14.24
N ILE A 142 -9.15 7.86 15.15
CA ILE A 142 -7.87 7.20 15.43
C ILE A 142 -7.52 6.13 14.40
N GLY A 143 -6.25 6.16 13.92
CA GLY A 143 -5.80 5.32 12.79
C GLY A 143 -5.83 3.81 13.05
N ASN A 144 -5.68 3.37 14.30
CA ASN A 144 -5.71 1.94 14.65
C ASN A 144 -7.10 1.30 14.50
N MET A 145 -8.15 2.08 14.28
CA MET A 145 -9.51 1.52 14.17
C MET A 145 -9.77 0.77 12.87
N ALA A 146 -8.98 0.97 11.83
CA ALA A 146 -9.03 0.10 10.66
C ALA A 146 -8.73 -1.36 11.08
N ALA A 147 -7.60 -1.60 11.75
CA ALA A 147 -7.24 -2.92 12.27
C ALA A 147 -8.23 -3.42 13.34
N GLY A 148 -8.64 -2.54 14.28
CA GLY A 148 -9.57 -2.88 15.36
C GLY A 148 -10.94 -3.33 14.84
N GLN A 149 -11.52 -2.63 13.87
CA GLN A 149 -12.83 -2.98 13.31
C GLN A 149 -12.78 -4.27 12.48
N VAL A 150 -11.69 -4.51 11.75
CA VAL A 150 -11.45 -5.79 11.07
C VAL A 150 -11.36 -6.93 12.09
N ALA A 151 -10.57 -6.77 13.15
CA ALA A 151 -10.45 -7.78 14.20
C ALA A 151 -11.81 -8.09 14.87
N ILE A 152 -12.58 -7.05 15.21
CA ILE A 152 -13.92 -7.20 15.82
C ILE A 152 -14.86 -7.95 14.88
N ARG A 153 -14.91 -7.55 13.60
CA ARG A 153 -15.84 -8.12 12.62
C ARG A 153 -15.64 -9.62 12.43
N PHE A 154 -14.39 -10.09 12.39
CA PHE A 154 -14.05 -11.48 12.10
C PHE A 154 -13.68 -12.28 13.36
N GLY A 155 -13.74 -11.66 14.54
CA GLY A 155 -13.42 -12.30 15.81
C GLY A 155 -11.95 -12.66 15.98
N LEU A 156 -11.02 -11.97 15.31
CA LEU A 156 -9.59 -12.26 15.30
C LEU A 156 -8.95 -11.75 16.60
N GLN A 157 -8.30 -12.63 17.35
CA GLN A 157 -7.82 -12.39 18.71
C GLN A 157 -6.30 -12.43 18.84
N GLY A 158 -5.57 -12.64 17.73
CA GLY A 158 -4.13 -12.48 17.68
C GLY A 158 -3.70 -11.02 17.79
N MET A 159 -2.44 -10.71 17.49
CA MET A 159 -1.94 -9.33 17.53
C MET A 159 -2.80 -8.42 16.65
N CYS A 160 -3.21 -7.26 17.21
CA CYS A 160 -3.92 -6.22 16.46
C CYS A 160 -3.15 -4.90 16.61
N SER A 161 -2.61 -4.35 15.51
CA SER A 161 -1.82 -3.12 15.54
C SER A 161 -1.94 -2.29 14.26
N CYS A 162 -1.45 -1.05 14.34
CA CYS A 162 -1.41 -0.11 13.24
C CYS A 162 -0.05 0.60 13.23
N PRO A 163 0.91 0.17 12.40
CA PRO A 163 2.13 0.94 12.20
C PRO A 163 1.79 2.27 11.51
N THR A 164 2.22 3.38 12.13
CA THR A 164 2.03 4.71 11.58
C THR A 164 3.39 5.26 11.15
N THR A 165 3.87 4.77 10.02
CA THR A 165 5.16 5.12 9.41
C THR A 165 4.96 5.85 8.07
N ALA A 166 3.98 6.76 8.05
CA ALA A 166 3.58 7.53 6.88
C ALA A 166 3.35 6.62 5.65
N CYS A 167 3.97 6.95 4.50
CA CYS A 167 3.78 6.21 3.25
C CYS A 167 4.36 4.78 3.28
N ALA A 168 5.25 4.47 4.21
CA ALA A 168 5.84 3.14 4.36
C ALA A 168 4.95 2.18 5.18
N GLY A 169 3.89 2.68 5.80
CA GLY A 169 3.13 1.94 6.80
C GLY A 169 2.49 0.65 6.30
N GLY A 170 1.92 0.65 5.08
CA GLY A 170 1.32 -0.55 4.49
C GLY A 170 2.35 -1.66 4.24
N THR A 171 3.53 -1.29 3.75
CA THR A 171 4.65 -2.21 3.54
C THR A 171 5.23 -2.71 4.86
N ASN A 172 5.36 -1.84 5.89
CA ASN A 172 5.71 -2.26 7.24
C ASN A 172 4.71 -3.27 7.81
N ALA A 173 3.40 -3.03 7.61
CA ALA A 173 2.36 -3.94 8.08
C ALA A 173 2.49 -5.35 7.48
N ILE A 174 2.83 -5.45 6.19
CA ILE A 174 3.08 -6.74 5.52
C ILE A 174 4.33 -7.41 6.11
N GLY A 175 5.43 -6.67 6.25
CA GLY A 175 6.69 -7.19 6.78
C GLY A 175 6.59 -7.61 8.25
N ASP A 176 5.93 -6.83 9.09
CA ASP A 176 5.72 -7.15 10.50
C ASP A 176 4.84 -8.42 10.64
N ALA A 177 3.77 -8.52 9.84
CA ALA A 177 2.92 -9.72 9.79
C ALA A 177 3.70 -10.96 9.33
N PHE A 178 4.54 -10.81 8.29
CA PHE A 178 5.44 -11.87 7.83
C PHE A 178 6.35 -12.37 8.96
N HIS A 179 7.04 -11.46 9.67
CA HIS A 179 7.91 -11.85 10.78
C HIS A 179 7.13 -12.55 11.92
N ARG A 180 5.91 -12.07 12.23
CA ARG A 180 5.07 -12.69 13.27
C ARG A 180 4.74 -14.14 12.96
N ILE A 181 4.38 -14.45 11.71
CA ILE A 181 4.08 -15.83 11.28
C ILE A 181 5.36 -16.65 11.20
N ARG A 182 6.41 -16.13 10.56
CA ARG A 182 7.70 -16.79 10.38
C ARG A 182 8.31 -17.23 11.71
N ASP A 183 8.22 -16.37 12.71
CA ASP A 183 8.84 -16.59 14.01
C ASP A 183 7.88 -17.33 14.99
N GLY A 184 6.70 -17.77 14.53
CA GLY A 184 5.80 -18.69 15.25
C GLY A 184 4.83 -18.06 16.24
N TYR A 185 4.68 -16.72 16.24
CA TYR A 185 3.74 -16.04 17.13
C TYR A 185 2.29 -16.21 16.67
N GLU A 186 2.02 -16.07 15.39
CA GLU A 186 0.72 -16.32 14.75
C GLU A 186 0.83 -17.37 13.64
N ASP A 187 -0.32 -17.90 13.21
CA ASP A 187 -0.41 -18.79 12.06
C ASP A 187 -0.98 -18.07 10.84
N ARG A 188 -1.72 -16.99 11.08
CA ARG A 188 -2.38 -16.17 10.05
C ARG A 188 -2.37 -14.70 10.43
N MET A 189 -2.26 -13.84 9.43
CA MET A 189 -2.35 -12.40 9.61
C MET A 189 -3.08 -11.75 8.42
N LEU A 190 -4.05 -10.87 8.70
CA LEU A 190 -4.47 -9.86 7.74
C LEU A 190 -3.52 -8.67 7.87
N CYS A 191 -2.95 -8.21 6.76
CA CYS A 191 -1.99 -7.12 6.76
C CYS A 191 -2.11 -6.23 5.53
N GLY A 192 -1.60 -5.01 5.62
CA GLY A 192 -1.65 -4.01 4.56
C GLY A 192 -1.94 -2.61 5.10
N GLY A 193 -2.77 -1.83 4.41
CA GLY A 193 -3.07 -0.49 4.86
C GLY A 193 -4.31 0.11 4.23
N SER A 194 -4.77 1.21 4.82
CA SER A 194 -5.98 1.92 4.38
C SER A 194 -5.88 3.41 4.66
N GLU A 195 -6.28 4.22 3.71
CA GLU A 195 -6.27 5.68 3.83
C GLU A 195 -7.45 6.34 3.14
N SER A 196 -7.93 7.45 3.70
CA SER A 196 -8.92 8.32 3.06
C SER A 196 -8.76 9.76 3.56
N CYS A 197 -7.86 10.50 2.91
CA CYS A 197 -7.49 11.86 3.32
C CYS A 197 -7.72 12.91 2.24
N ILE A 198 -8.55 12.61 1.21
CA ILE A 198 -8.92 13.59 0.18
C ILE A 198 -9.97 14.52 0.78
N SER A 199 -9.50 15.56 1.47
CA SER A 199 -10.29 16.55 2.18
C SER A 199 -9.61 17.92 2.11
N PRO A 200 -10.29 19.01 2.47
CA PRO A 200 -9.70 20.34 2.47
C PRO A 200 -8.39 20.44 3.27
N LEU A 201 -8.32 19.90 4.49
CA LEU A 201 -7.08 19.90 5.29
C LEU A 201 -6.03 18.94 4.72
N GLY A 202 -6.43 17.76 4.26
CA GLY A 202 -5.52 16.79 3.68
C GLY A 202 -4.83 17.35 2.43
N VAL A 203 -5.62 17.77 1.44
CA VAL A 203 -5.08 18.38 0.21
C VAL A 203 -4.38 19.70 0.50
N GLY A 204 -4.97 20.57 1.34
CA GLY A 204 -4.37 21.86 1.71
C GLY A 204 -3.03 21.72 2.43
N GLY A 205 -2.91 20.75 3.34
CA GLY A 205 -1.68 20.47 4.07
C GLY A 205 -0.53 20.06 3.15
N PHE A 206 -0.76 19.09 2.27
CA PHE A 206 0.26 18.65 1.30
C PHE A 206 0.53 19.71 0.21
N ALA A 207 -0.49 20.48 -0.21
CA ALA A 207 -0.32 21.57 -1.16
C ALA A 207 0.55 22.71 -0.59
N SER A 208 0.38 23.04 0.70
CA SER A 208 1.19 24.07 1.38
C SER A 208 2.67 23.69 1.46
N MET A 209 2.98 22.40 1.51
CA MET A 209 4.32 21.85 1.45
C MET A 209 4.88 21.77 0.03
N LYS A 210 4.08 22.11 -0.99
CA LYS A 210 4.42 21.96 -2.41
C LYS A 210 4.75 20.51 -2.81
N ALA A 211 4.11 19.54 -2.16
CA ALA A 211 4.32 18.12 -2.40
C ALA A 211 3.40 17.56 -3.50
N LEU A 212 2.26 18.24 -3.75
CA LEU A 212 1.26 17.80 -4.73
C LEU A 212 1.49 18.39 -6.12
N CYS A 213 1.17 17.59 -7.13
CA CYS A 213 1.10 18.03 -8.50
C CYS A 213 -0.03 19.05 -8.69
N THR A 214 0.23 20.10 -9.48
CA THR A 214 -0.73 21.16 -9.81
C THR A 214 -1.12 21.17 -11.29
N ALA A 215 -0.85 20.09 -12.03
CA ALA A 215 -1.30 19.95 -13.41
C ALA A 215 -2.85 19.89 -13.47
N ASP A 216 -3.40 20.42 -14.56
CA ASP A 216 -4.84 20.38 -14.84
C ASP A 216 -5.23 19.15 -15.67
N ASP A 217 -4.25 18.53 -16.36
CA ASP A 217 -4.45 17.33 -17.16
C ASP A 217 -4.21 16.06 -16.31
N PRO A 218 -5.24 15.22 -16.10
CA PRO A 218 -5.08 13.96 -15.39
C PRO A 218 -3.98 13.04 -15.94
N ALA A 219 -3.75 13.06 -17.25
CA ALA A 219 -2.69 12.26 -17.88
C ALA A 219 -1.29 12.81 -17.66
N ARG A 220 -1.16 14.02 -17.09
CA ARG A 220 0.15 14.65 -16.77
C ARG A 220 0.33 14.91 -15.27
N ALA A 221 -0.52 14.32 -14.43
CA ALA A 221 -0.51 14.60 -12.99
C ALA A 221 0.33 13.59 -12.20
N SER A 222 0.06 12.29 -12.32
CA SER A 222 0.86 11.22 -11.70
C SER A 222 1.71 10.56 -12.78
N ILE A 223 2.96 11.01 -12.91
CA ILE A 223 3.90 10.65 -13.97
C ILE A 223 5.27 10.28 -13.39
N PRO A 224 5.36 9.19 -12.59
CA PRO A 224 6.63 8.77 -12.02
C PRO A 224 7.71 8.61 -13.09
N PHE A 225 8.94 9.03 -12.76
CA PHE A 225 10.13 8.95 -13.61
C PHE A 225 10.12 9.82 -14.90
N ASP A 226 9.04 10.56 -15.15
CA ASP A 226 8.96 11.52 -16.26
C ASP A 226 9.74 12.80 -15.93
N ALA A 227 10.37 13.42 -16.93
CA ALA A 227 11.15 14.66 -16.78
C ALA A 227 10.30 15.84 -16.27
N TRP A 228 9.00 15.83 -16.55
CA TRP A 228 8.05 16.89 -16.16
C TRP A 228 7.26 16.59 -14.88
N ARG A 229 7.65 15.54 -14.13
CA ARG A 229 7.02 15.26 -12.82
C ARG A 229 7.19 16.44 -11.88
N SER A 230 6.15 16.77 -11.11
CA SER A 230 6.16 18.00 -10.31
C SER A 230 5.63 17.82 -8.88
N GLY A 231 5.18 16.62 -8.53
CA GLY A 231 4.57 16.29 -7.25
C GLY A 231 3.69 15.06 -7.37
N PHE A 232 3.28 14.50 -6.23
CA PHE A 232 2.40 13.34 -6.26
C PHE A 232 0.92 13.74 -6.39
N VAL A 233 0.09 12.80 -6.84
CA VAL A 233 -1.38 12.89 -6.80
C VAL A 233 -1.87 12.09 -5.60
N MET A 234 -2.65 12.70 -4.72
CA MET A 234 -3.24 12.00 -3.58
C MET A 234 -4.26 10.97 -4.05
N GLY A 235 -4.20 9.76 -3.49
CA GLY A 235 -5.18 8.70 -3.65
C GLY A 235 -5.80 8.29 -2.32
N GLU A 236 -6.87 7.51 -2.38
CA GLU A 236 -7.51 6.88 -1.22
C GLU A 236 -7.81 5.40 -1.48
N GLY A 237 -8.03 4.61 -0.44
CA GLY A 237 -8.38 3.20 -0.57
C GLY A 237 -7.68 2.29 0.42
N SER A 238 -7.75 0.99 0.18
CA SER A 238 -7.17 -0.06 1.01
C SER A 238 -6.64 -1.22 0.19
N GLY A 239 -5.55 -1.83 0.62
CA GLY A 239 -5.07 -3.11 0.15
C GLY A 239 -4.78 -4.01 1.33
N VAL A 240 -5.31 -5.23 1.31
CA VAL A 240 -5.20 -6.22 2.37
C VAL A 240 -4.77 -7.55 1.80
N LEU A 241 -3.75 -8.15 2.41
CA LEU A 241 -3.28 -9.50 2.13
C LEU A 241 -3.59 -10.39 3.34
N LEU A 242 -4.00 -11.62 3.07
CA LEU A 242 -4.02 -12.68 4.08
C LEU A 242 -2.75 -13.49 3.94
N LEU A 243 -1.88 -13.38 4.95
CA LEU A 243 -0.67 -14.19 5.08
C LEU A 243 -0.96 -15.40 5.96
N GLU A 244 -0.40 -16.55 5.59
CA GLU A 244 -0.59 -17.81 6.28
C GLU A 244 0.70 -18.62 6.35
N GLU A 245 0.91 -19.34 7.42
CA GLU A 245 1.97 -20.34 7.53
C GLU A 245 1.76 -21.43 6.47
N LEU A 246 2.82 -21.81 5.76
CA LEU A 246 2.74 -22.66 4.57
C LEU A 246 2.08 -24.02 4.82
N GLU A 247 2.47 -24.73 5.88
CA GLU A 247 1.93 -26.08 6.12
C GLU A 247 0.44 -25.99 6.49
N THR A 248 0.05 -24.95 7.26
CA THR A 248 -1.35 -24.68 7.58
C THR A 248 -2.17 -24.36 6.30
N ALA A 249 -1.59 -23.61 5.35
CA ALA A 249 -2.23 -23.32 4.07
C ALA A 249 -2.41 -24.59 3.22
N LYS A 250 -1.38 -25.45 3.16
CA LYS A 250 -1.42 -26.71 2.44
C LYS A 250 -2.43 -27.71 3.02
N GLU A 251 -2.48 -27.84 4.35
CA GLU A 251 -3.41 -28.75 5.04
C GLU A 251 -4.87 -28.49 4.69
N ARG A 252 -5.25 -27.23 4.46
CA ARG A 252 -6.60 -26.86 4.04
C ARG A 252 -6.78 -26.74 2.52
N GLY A 253 -5.75 -27.02 1.71
CA GLY A 253 -5.80 -26.92 0.25
C GLY A 253 -5.97 -25.48 -0.26
N ALA A 254 -5.34 -24.51 0.41
CA ALA A 254 -5.43 -23.11 0.04
C ALA A 254 -4.83 -22.82 -1.34
N LYS A 255 -5.45 -21.92 -2.10
CA LYS A 255 -4.79 -21.26 -3.21
C LYS A 255 -3.65 -20.40 -2.66
N ILE A 256 -2.49 -20.41 -3.32
CA ILE A 256 -1.33 -19.62 -2.95
C ILE A 256 -0.96 -18.70 -4.12
N TYR A 257 -0.90 -17.41 -3.87
CA TYR A 257 -0.51 -16.41 -4.87
C TYR A 257 1.00 -16.25 -5.00
N ALA A 258 1.67 -16.11 -3.85
CA ALA A 258 3.12 -15.92 -3.76
C ALA A 258 3.58 -16.28 -2.33
N GLU A 259 4.89 -16.34 -2.12
CA GLU A 259 5.51 -16.45 -0.81
C GLU A 259 6.13 -15.10 -0.43
N VAL A 260 6.01 -14.67 0.81
CA VAL A 260 6.78 -13.56 1.37
C VAL A 260 8.05 -14.13 1.96
N VAL A 261 9.21 -13.68 1.49
CA VAL A 261 10.49 -14.30 1.86
C VAL A 261 11.43 -13.37 2.60
N GLY A 262 11.31 -12.05 2.44
CA GLY A 262 12.20 -11.10 3.09
C GLY A 262 11.55 -9.75 3.39
N TYR A 263 12.01 -9.11 4.45
CA TYR A 263 11.55 -7.80 4.89
C TYR A 263 12.71 -6.97 5.41
N GLY A 264 12.75 -5.71 4.99
CA GLY A 264 13.68 -4.70 5.50
C GLY A 264 12.92 -3.45 5.93
N ALA A 265 13.35 -2.85 7.03
CA ALA A 265 12.87 -1.55 7.48
C ALA A 265 14.01 -0.78 8.14
N ASN A 266 14.07 0.52 7.89
CA ASN A 266 15.01 1.42 8.52
C ASN A 266 14.50 2.87 8.53
N CYS A 267 15.34 3.79 8.98
CA CYS A 267 15.07 5.22 8.96
C CYS A 267 16.27 5.98 8.39
N ASP A 268 16.02 6.94 7.52
CA ASP A 268 17.05 7.84 6.98
C ASP A 268 17.73 8.68 8.07
N ALA A 269 16.98 9.02 9.13
CA ALA A 269 17.40 9.94 10.18
C ALA A 269 18.03 11.25 9.65
N TYR A 270 17.48 11.78 8.59
CA TYR A 270 18.05 12.91 7.84
C TYR A 270 17.14 14.15 7.87
N HIS A 271 15.91 14.05 7.36
CA HIS A 271 14.98 15.17 7.26
C HIS A 271 13.53 14.66 7.40
N PHE A 272 12.60 15.52 7.85
CA PHE A 272 11.21 15.09 8.11
C PHE A 272 10.40 14.83 6.84
N THR A 273 10.80 15.35 5.66
CA THR A 273 10.08 15.10 4.38
C THR A 273 10.98 14.71 3.21
N ALA A 274 12.25 15.08 3.22
CA ALA A 274 13.18 14.78 2.13
C ALA A 274 13.92 13.45 2.38
N PRO A 275 14.09 12.60 1.36
CA PRO A 275 14.92 11.41 1.48
C PRO A 275 16.39 11.77 1.69
N ALA A 276 17.17 10.85 2.26
CA ALA A 276 18.61 11.01 2.36
C ALA A 276 19.27 11.11 0.98
N PRO A 277 20.27 11.97 0.79
CA PRO A 277 20.92 12.16 -0.49
C PRO A 277 21.42 10.85 -1.10
N GLY A 278 21.23 10.69 -2.41
CA GLY A 278 21.65 9.48 -3.14
C GLY A 278 20.85 8.22 -2.79
N GLY A 279 19.73 8.33 -2.07
CA GLY A 279 18.88 7.21 -1.74
C GLY A 279 19.50 6.20 -0.77
N ALA A 280 20.45 6.65 0.07
CA ALA A 280 21.22 5.74 0.94
C ALA A 280 20.36 4.91 1.90
N GLY A 281 19.30 5.50 2.47
CA GLY A 281 18.36 4.80 3.35
C GLY A 281 17.55 3.74 2.61
N GLY A 282 16.98 4.10 1.45
CA GLY A 282 16.27 3.15 0.59
C GLY A 282 17.16 1.98 0.15
N ALA A 283 18.39 2.27 -0.30
CA ALA A 283 19.37 1.24 -0.65
C ALA A 283 19.69 0.31 0.53
N SER A 284 19.87 0.87 1.72
CA SER A 284 20.09 0.06 2.93
C SER A 284 18.87 -0.79 3.27
N CYS A 285 17.66 -0.26 3.12
CA CYS A 285 16.42 -0.98 3.35
C CYS A 285 16.25 -2.18 2.38
N MET A 286 16.50 -1.97 1.09
CA MET A 286 16.48 -3.04 0.08
C MET A 286 17.49 -4.15 0.43
N ARG A 287 18.74 -3.80 0.82
CA ARG A 287 19.73 -4.79 1.26
C ARG A 287 19.30 -5.58 2.50
N LEU A 288 18.63 -4.92 3.46
CA LEU A 288 18.09 -5.60 4.62
C LEU A 288 17.02 -6.63 4.23
N ALA A 289 16.11 -6.28 3.32
CA ALA A 289 15.08 -7.19 2.83
C ALA A 289 15.67 -8.39 2.09
N LEU A 290 16.67 -8.17 1.21
CA LEU A 290 17.40 -9.23 0.51
C LEU A 290 18.11 -10.16 1.51
N ALA A 291 18.82 -9.60 2.48
CA ALA A 291 19.54 -10.36 3.51
C ALA A 291 18.60 -11.17 4.40
N ASP A 292 17.44 -10.61 4.80
CA ASP A 292 16.44 -11.33 5.61
C ASP A 292 15.86 -12.53 4.86
N GLY A 293 15.65 -12.38 3.52
CA GLY A 293 15.18 -13.43 2.64
C GLY A 293 16.24 -14.43 2.17
N GLY A 294 17.51 -14.11 2.34
CA GLY A 294 18.61 -14.88 1.72
C GLY A 294 18.53 -14.87 0.19
N VAL A 295 18.10 -13.74 -0.39
CA VAL A 295 17.92 -13.53 -1.83
C VAL A 295 19.06 -12.69 -2.36
N GLU A 296 19.71 -13.16 -3.43
CA GLU A 296 20.76 -12.38 -4.10
C GLU A 296 20.12 -11.30 -4.99
N PRO A 297 20.75 -10.12 -5.14
CA PRO A 297 20.21 -9.04 -5.97
C PRO A 297 19.85 -9.49 -7.40
N GLU A 298 20.63 -10.35 -8.00
CA GLU A 298 20.45 -10.84 -9.37
C GLU A 298 19.20 -11.71 -9.56
N GLN A 299 18.57 -12.16 -8.47
CA GLN A 299 17.34 -12.95 -8.52
C GLN A 299 16.09 -12.08 -8.64
N ILE A 300 16.17 -10.79 -8.29
CA ILE A 300 15.04 -9.87 -8.41
C ILE A 300 14.81 -9.51 -9.87
N GLY A 301 13.65 -9.87 -10.40
CA GLY A 301 13.27 -9.54 -11.78
C GLY A 301 12.34 -8.34 -11.90
N TYR A 302 11.69 -7.94 -10.79
CA TYR A 302 10.73 -6.84 -10.80
C TYR A 302 10.73 -6.04 -9.48
N ILE A 303 10.62 -4.72 -9.59
CA ILE A 303 10.40 -3.82 -8.46
C ILE A 303 9.11 -3.02 -8.69
N ASN A 304 8.13 -3.18 -7.80
CA ASN A 304 7.02 -2.25 -7.66
C ASN A 304 7.50 -1.10 -6.78
N ALA A 305 7.92 -0.02 -7.42
CA ALA A 305 8.63 1.07 -6.81
C ALA A 305 7.71 2.02 -6.05
N HIS A 306 8.28 2.72 -5.08
CA HIS A 306 7.59 3.83 -4.42
C HIS A 306 7.16 4.90 -5.42
N GLY A 307 8.03 5.34 -6.33
CA GLY A 307 7.74 6.10 -7.55
C GLY A 307 6.60 7.10 -7.41
N THR A 308 6.79 8.18 -6.66
CA THR A 308 5.70 9.11 -6.30
C THR A 308 5.44 10.21 -7.32
N SER A 309 6.22 10.29 -8.40
CA SER A 309 6.15 11.44 -9.33
C SER A 309 6.70 12.74 -8.71
N THR A 310 7.55 12.64 -7.70
CA THR A 310 8.30 13.79 -7.16
C THR A 310 9.75 13.75 -7.60
N HIS A 311 10.35 14.92 -7.86
CA HIS A 311 11.75 14.97 -8.32
C HIS A 311 12.71 14.26 -7.37
N LEU A 312 12.63 14.55 -6.07
CA LEU A 312 13.57 14.02 -5.09
C LEU A 312 13.39 12.50 -4.87
N ASN A 313 12.15 12.03 -4.72
CA ASN A 313 11.93 10.61 -4.48
C ASN A 313 12.43 9.78 -5.65
N ASP A 314 11.95 10.08 -6.88
CA ASP A 314 12.21 9.22 -8.02
C ASP A 314 13.71 9.18 -8.36
N SER A 315 14.43 10.30 -8.17
CA SER A 315 15.88 10.33 -8.33
C SER A 315 16.63 9.56 -7.24
N CYS A 316 16.23 9.71 -5.98
CA CYS A 316 16.85 8.98 -4.86
C CYS A 316 16.58 7.48 -4.94
N GLU A 317 15.38 7.09 -5.32
CA GLU A 317 14.98 5.69 -5.49
C GLU A 317 15.74 5.02 -6.65
N THR A 318 15.84 5.69 -7.80
CA THR A 318 16.68 5.22 -8.92
C THR A 318 18.14 5.03 -8.49
N ALA A 319 18.70 5.98 -7.74
CA ALA A 319 20.06 5.87 -7.23
C ALA A 319 20.20 4.69 -6.23
N ALA A 320 19.19 4.47 -5.37
CA ALA A 320 19.15 3.34 -4.45
C ALA A 320 19.15 2.01 -5.20
N ILE A 321 18.28 1.85 -6.21
CA ILE A 321 18.20 0.66 -7.05
C ILE A 321 19.56 0.38 -7.72
N LYS A 322 20.16 1.38 -8.38
CA LYS A 322 21.49 1.24 -8.99
C LYS A 322 22.57 0.85 -7.98
N SER A 323 22.53 1.40 -6.78
CA SER A 323 23.50 1.09 -5.71
C SER A 323 23.37 -0.33 -5.16
N VAL A 324 22.15 -0.91 -5.16
CA VAL A 324 21.90 -2.27 -4.66
C VAL A 324 22.19 -3.31 -5.72
N PHE A 325 21.69 -3.09 -6.93
CA PHE A 325 21.66 -4.09 -8.00
C PHE A 325 22.83 -3.98 -9.00
N GLY A 326 23.65 -2.91 -8.92
CA GLY A 326 24.81 -2.73 -9.80
C GLY A 326 24.44 -2.79 -11.29
N SER A 327 25.10 -3.63 -12.06
CA SER A 327 24.78 -3.83 -13.49
C SER A 327 23.41 -4.48 -13.70
N HIS A 328 22.94 -5.31 -12.76
CA HIS A 328 21.63 -5.96 -12.83
C HIS A 328 20.47 -4.96 -12.76
N ALA A 329 20.67 -3.75 -12.24
CA ALA A 329 19.67 -2.69 -12.25
C ALA A 329 19.14 -2.36 -13.66
N TYR A 330 19.91 -2.61 -14.70
CA TYR A 330 19.54 -2.39 -16.11
C TYR A 330 18.88 -3.61 -16.77
N GLU A 331 18.81 -4.74 -16.06
CA GLU A 331 18.19 -5.99 -16.53
C GLU A 331 16.83 -6.24 -15.87
N LEU A 332 16.65 -5.79 -14.63
CA LEU A 332 15.38 -5.91 -13.91
C LEU A 332 14.37 -4.83 -14.36
N ALA A 333 13.11 -5.14 -14.23
CA ALA A 333 12.02 -4.22 -14.55
C ALA A 333 11.57 -3.44 -13.30
N VAL A 334 11.28 -2.17 -13.47
CA VAL A 334 10.75 -1.29 -12.41
C VAL A 334 9.42 -0.68 -12.89
N SER A 335 8.41 -0.57 -12.05
CA SER A 335 7.27 0.28 -12.38
C SER A 335 6.65 0.89 -11.13
N SER A 336 5.97 2.03 -11.30
CA SER A 336 5.16 2.62 -10.24
C SER A 336 3.67 2.54 -10.62
N THR A 337 2.93 1.73 -9.88
CA THR A 337 1.48 1.64 -10.02
C THR A 337 0.74 2.89 -9.54
N LYS A 338 1.45 3.80 -8.82
CA LYS A 338 0.92 5.13 -8.45
C LYS A 338 0.63 6.02 -9.67
N SER A 339 1.19 5.72 -10.84
CA SER A 339 0.78 6.34 -12.10
C SER A 339 -0.69 6.10 -12.43
N MET A 340 -1.30 5.02 -11.89
CA MET A 340 -2.69 4.64 -12.08
C MET A 340 -3.56 4.94 -10.86
N THR A 341 -3.08 4.64 -9.66
CA THR A 341 -3.85 4.74 -8.41
C THR A 341 -3.69 6.07 -7.68
N GLY A 342 -2.72 6.92 -8.07
CA GLY A 342 -2.26 7.97 -7.18
C GLY A 342 -1.54 7.39 -5.95
N HIS A 343 -1.20 8.25 -5.00
CA HIS A 343 -0.50 7.86 -3.78
C HIS A 343 -1.46 7.77 -2.59
N LEU A 344 -1.72 6.56 -2.13
CA LEU A 344 -2.67 6.27 -1.04
C LEU A 344 -2.04 6.43 0.36
N LEU A 345 -0.90 7.11 0.50
CA LEU A 345 -0.21 7.32 1.77
C LEU A 345 -0.01 6.00 2.54
N GLY A 346 -0.57 5.88 3.76
CA GLY A 346 -0.47 4.67 4.57
C GLY A 346 -1.15 3.43 3.97
N GLY A 347 -2.07 3.59 3.02
CA GLY A 347 -2.71 2.51 2.27
C GLY A 347 -1.89 1.99 1.08
N ALA A 348 -0.94 2.80 0.58
CA ALA A 348 -0.23 2.52 -0.67
C ALA A 348 0.47 1.16 -0.68
N GLY A 349 1.28 0.86 0.33
CA GLY A 349 2.03 -0.40 0.40
C GLY A 349 1.14 -1.65 0.44
N GLY A 350 -0.08 -1.54 0.98
CA GLY A 350 -1.06 -2.63 0.95
C GLY A 350 -1.53 -2.92 -0.48
N VAL A 351 -1.92 -1.88 -1.23
CA VAL A 351 -2.36 -2.02 -2.64
C VAL A 351 -1.21 -2.50 -3.53
N GLU A 352 -0.01 -1.95 -3.34
CA GLU A 352 1.19 -2.35 -4.06
C GLU A 352 1.60 -3.81 -3.76
N GLY A 353 1.43 -4.27 -2.52
CA GLY A 353 1.60 -5.67 -2.14
C GLY A 353 0.63 -6.60 -2.86
N VAL A 354 -0.66 -6.21 -2.97
CA VAL A 354 -1.66 -6.95 -3.75
C VAL A 354 -1.23 -7.04 -5.22
N PHE A 355 -0.83 -5.93 -5.84
CA PHE A 355 -0.42 -5.92 -7.25
C PHE A 355 0.89 -6.70 -7.48
N THR A 356 1.84 -6.65 -6.54
CA THR A 356 3.09 -7.41 -6.64
C THR A 356 2.84 -8.92 -6.56
N ALA A 357 1.95 -9.36 -5.66
CA ALA A 357 1.55 -10.76 -5.58
C ALA A 357 0.87 -11.24 -6.88
N LEU A 358 -0.02 -10.42 -7.45
CA LEU A 358 -0.68 -10.71 -8.73
C LEU A 358 0.28 -10.68 -9.91
N ALA A 359 1.28 -9.78 -9.89
CA ALA A 359 2.31 -9.73 -10.93
C ALA A 359 3.10 -11.04 -11.02
N LEU A 360 3.47 -11.61 -9.88
CA LEU A 360 4.13 -12.93 -9.81
C LEU A 360 3.19 -14.06 -10.22
N HIS A 361 1.95 -14.04 -9.74
CA HIS A 361 0.96 -15.09 -9.98
C HIS A 361 0.56 -15.18 -11.46
N ASP A 362 0.25 -14.02 -12.09
CA ASP A 362 -0.25 -13.95 -13.45
C ASP A 362 0.88 -13.81 -14.48
N ALA A 363 2.15 -13.78 -14.07
CA ALA A 363 3.31 -13.51 -14.94
C ALA A 363 3.11 -12.23 -15.80
N PHE A 364 2.62 -11.16 -15.17
CA PHE A 364 2.35 -9.89 -15.85
C PHE A 364 2.86 -8.71 -15.02
N LEU A 365 3.79 -7.92 -15.56
CA LEU A 365 4.35 -6.75 -14.90
C LEU A 365 3.58 -5.49 -15.31
N PRO A 366 3.01 -4.73 -14.33
CA PRO A 366 2.29 -3.49 -14.57
C PRO A 366 3.17 -2.39 -15.16
N ALA A 367 2.56 -1.48 -15.92
CA ALA A 367 3.23 -0.32 -16.47
C ALA A 367 3.37 0.83 -15.48
N THR A 368 4.34 1.71 -15.72
CA THR A 368 4.27 3.12 -15.35
C THR A 368 3.58 3.87 -16.49
N VAL A 369 2.29 4.18 -16.31
CA VAL A 369 1.50 4.86 -17.35
C VAL A 369 1.80 6.35 -17.40
N ASN A 370 1.49 6.99 -18.52
CA ASN A 370 1.69 8.43 -18.76
C ASN A 370 3.17 8.89 -18.74
N LEU A 371 4.13 7.98 -18.79
CA LEU A 371 5.55 8.28 -18.98
C LEU A 371 5.79 8.64 -20.45
N GLN A 372 5.82 9.94 -20.76
CA GLN A 372 5.93 10.46 -22.13
C GLN A 372 7.33 10.99 -22.43
N GLU A 373 7.94 11.68 -21.46
CA GLU A 373 9.25 12.29 -21.58
C GLU A 373 10.18 11.67 -20.53
N PRO A 374 10.90 10.58 -20.86
CA PRO A 374 11.83 9.95 -19.92
C PRO A 374 12.86 10.95 -19.41
N ASP A 375 13.08 11.00 -18.11
CA ASP A 375 14.14 11.81 -17.51
C ASP A 375 15.51 11.17 -17.84
N PRO A 376 16.43 11.89 -18.52
CA PRO A 376 17.72 11.33 -18.91
C PRO A 376 18.59 10.85 -17.75
N GLU A 377 18.35 11.34 -16.54
CA GLU A 377 19.06 10.92 -15.32
C GLU A 377 18.48 9.64 -14.72
N LEU A 378 17.26 9.25 -15.14
CA LEU A 378 16.53 8.08 -14.69
C LEU A 378 16.46 7.07 -15.82
N ASP A 379 17.51 6.27 -16.00
CA ASP A 379 17.79 5.47 -17.19
C ASP A 379 17.54 3.96 -17.00
N LEU A 380 16.68 3.57 -16.04
CA LEU A 380 16.26 2.18 -15.84
C LEU A 380 15.03 1.83 -16.73
N ASP A 381 14.69 0.54 -16.77
CA ASP A 381 13.47 0.08 -17.45
C ASP A 381 12.25 0.27 -16.55
N TYR A 382 11.54 1.39 -16.72
CA TYR A 382 10.34 1.73 -15.93
C TYR A 382 9.04 1.17 -16.51
N ILE A 383 9.08 0.23 -17.42
CA ILE A 383 7.91 -0.36 -18.13
C ILE A 383 6.97 0.77 -18.62
N PRO A 384 7.39 1.62 -19.56
CA PRO A 384 6.61 2.80 -19.94
C PRO A 384 5.30 2.43 -20.63
N ASN A 385 4.19 2.97 -20.14
CA ASN A 385 2.84 3.02 -20.73
C ASN A 385 2.12 1.68 -20.95
N GLN A 386 2.82 0.58 -21.19
CA GLN A 386 2.22 -0.73 -21.43
C GLN A 386 2.87 -1.79 -20.55
N GLY A 387 2.06 -2.44 -19.72
CA GLY A 387 2.48 -3.63 -18.99
C GLY A 387 2.85 -4.76 -19.94
N ARG A 388 3.63 -5.71 -19.45
CA ARG A 388 4.10 -6.82 -20.29
C ARG A 388 3.98 -8.17 -19.60
N ALA A 389 3.67 -9.20 -20.39
CA ALA A 389 3.75 -10.57 -19.94
C ALA A 389 5.22 -10.95 -19.75
N LEU A 390 5.63 -11.15 -18.51
CA LEU A 390 6.98 -11.58 -18.13
C LEU A 390 6.90 -12.34 -16.81
N GLN A 391 7.36 -13.58 -16.81
CA GLN A 391 7.49 -14.35 -15.59
C GLN A 391 8.81 -14.00 -14.91
N VAL A 392 8.72 -13.64 -13.63
CA VAL A 392 9.87 -13.43 -12.75
C VAL A 392 9.70 -14.29 -11.51
N ASP A 393 10.80 -14.72 -10.90
CA ASP A 393 10.76 -15.59 -9.73
C ASP A 393 10.72 -14.80 -8.42
N TYR A 394 11.29 -13.61 -8.40
CA TYR A 394 11.27 -12.72 -7.24
C TYR A 394 10.90 -11.31 -7.66
N ALA A 395 10.07 -10.69 -6.83
CA ALA A 395 9.72 -9.28 -6.95
C ALA A 395 9.91 -8.57 -5.59
N MET A 396 10.15 -7.27 -5.66
CA MET A 396 10.29 -6.41 -4.49
C MET A 396 9.22 -5.32 -4.55
N SER A 397 8.64 -4.96 -3.39
CA SER A 397 7.83 -3.75 -3.25
C SER A 397 8.45 -2.89 -2.18
N ASP A 398 8.74 -1.64 -2.48
CA ASP A 398 9.36 -0.71 -1.55
C ASP A 398 8.51 0.55 -1.32
N SER A 399 8.70 1.16 -0.17
CA SER A 399 8.01 2.37 0.23
C SER A 399 8.94 3.28 1.02
N LEU A 400 8.96 4.55 0.62
CA LEU A 400 9.79 5.59 1.22
C LEU A 400 8.87 6.67 1.80
N GLY A 401 8.84 6.83 3.12
CA GLY A 401 7.87 7.66 3.82
C GLY A 401 8.47 8.91 4.47
N PHE A 402 7.63 9.92 4.66
CA PHE A 402 7.96 11.07 5.49
C PHE A 402 8.41 10.61 6.88
N GLY A 403 9.33 11.35 7.49
CA GLY A 403 10.06 10.93 8.69
C GLY A 403 11.30 10.09 8.37
N GLY A 404 11.57 9.81 7.08
CA GLY A 404 12.66 8.96 6.61
C GLY A 404 12.38 7.48 6.82
N HIS A 405 11.12 7.09 6.96
CA HIS A 405 10.72 5.68 7.08
C HIS A 405 10.86 4.97 5.75
N ASN A 406 11.63 3.90 5.71
CA ASN A 406 11.78 3.04 4.54
C ASN A 406 11.33 1.62 4.90
N ALA A 407 10.60 0.99 4.01
CA ALA A 407 10.17 -0.39 4.13
C ALA A 407 10.25 -1.09 2.78
N CYS A 408 10.67 -2.36 2.78
CA CYS A 408 10.83 -3.16 1.58
C CYS A 408 10.45 -4.61 1.87
N VAL A 409 9.61 -5.21 1.03
CA VAL A 409 9.20 -6.62 1.13
C VAL A 409 9.61 -7.34 -0.15
N VAL A 410 10.17 -8.53 -0.01
CA VAL A 410 10.53 -9.43 -1.11
C VAL A 410 9.53 -10.57 -1.18
N PHE A 411 8.96 -10.74 -2.37
CA PHE A 411 8.01 -11.78 -2.72
C PHE A 411 8.68 -12.79 -3.65
N LYS A 412 8.31 -14.04 -3.51
CA LYS A 412 8.74 -15.13 -4.38
C LYS A 412 7.54 -15.75 -5.05
N ARG A 413 7.67 -16.03 -6.36
CA ARG A 413 6.67 -16.78 -7.12
C ARG A 413 6.43 -18.14 -6.46
N TRP A 414 5.15 -18.49 -6.36
CA TRP A 414 4.78 -19.81 -5.86
C TRP A 414 4.91 -20.85 -6.98
N GLU A 415 5.54 -21.96 -6.64
CA GLU A 415 5.59 -23.18 -7.45
C GLU A 415 5.06 -24.32 -6.61
N GLU A 416 4.11 -25.10 -7.18
CA GLU A 416 3.53 -26.28 -6.52
C GLU A 416 4.55 -27.40 -6.29
#